data_0963b51d76db3ab65ad3e815cf854778
#
_entry.id   0963b51d76db3ab65ad3e815cf854778
#
_cell.length_a   1.000
_cell.length_b   1.000
_cell.length_c   1.000
_cell.angle_alpha   90.00
_cell.angle_beta   90.00
_cell.angle_gamma   90.00
#
_symmetry.space_group_name_H-M   'P 1'
#
loop_
_entity.id
_entity.type
_entity.pdbx_description
1 polymer ?
#
loop_
_entity_poly.entity_id
_entity_poly.type
_entity_poly.pdbx_seq_one_letter_code
_entity_poly.pdbx_strand_id
1 'polypeptide(L)'
;MKPVLVTHESYQNFVIEQLQKHYSGGILTLVSKDWPIIAKLWVTDISCTTTLLSDTYSLKGPAPRDPASMLRSYLLFLLTNPTIGITKWVDELYRVPLYAILSGFEPGDIPGVGTFYDFFQRLWGLDNANVKPKIMRKRKKKKKKKLKKGEKQVPKSPGIVEKLVNRFFRYGSKKKLLIGDRLFDFFQSQFLDVSAKLGLLGHLNSLGVAGDGTPLETARYPRSKPTCDCSDKGIKQCKHPRLYSQPDCNSGWDSSRERFFNGYHLYMISSSDSKYDLPLYPRLHPASRHDSVSLVASSIEFSQRFTLGTVSKFLLDAAHDAEAIYKLLNHLEIEPFIDLNPRTKKNYSTENDIQISPKGIPICSSGKEMKPNGYDISQNRQKWRCSLTSGTKNICNKPCSTAKYGRTFHTFLKDNVRLFTKTPRSSGKWKLIYKRRTSVERSNKREKIDYHLEAGRHRSTKMWYIRIYCIMMCQHIDAWYCEKKKTLKLSELIFSKTA
;
A
#
# COMPACT_ATOMS: atom_id res chain seq x y z
N MET A 1 29.24 10.82 18.21
CA MET A 1 29.34 9.46 18.76
C MET A 1 28.28 8.57 18.14
N LYS A 2 28.48 7.25 18.10
CA LYS A 2 27.40 6.29 17.73
C LYS A 2 26.37 6.20 18.85
N PRO A 3 25.08 5.96 18.52
CA PRO A 3 24.05 5.77 19.54
C PRO A 3 24.29 4.45 20.31
N VAL A 4 23.94 4.48 21.59
CA VAL A 4 23.98 3.28 22.44
C VAL A 4 22.64 2.56 22.31
N LEU A 5 22.69 1.22 22.18
CA LEU A 5 21.50 0.39 22.10
C LEU A 5 20.78 0.38 23.47
N VAL A 6 19.53 0.83 23.48
CA VAL A 6 18.61 0.65 24.61
C VAL A 6 17.70 -0.53 24.28
N THR A 7 17.75 -1.59 25.10
CA THR A 7 16.90 -2.77 24.89
C THR A 7 15.44 -2.46 25.16
N HIS A 8 14.53 -3.29 24.64
CA HIS A 8 13.09 -3.09 24.89
C HIS A 8 12.76 -3.21 26.39
N GLU A 9 13.39 -4.13 27.10
CA GLU A 9 13.26 -4.29 28.55
C GLU A 9 13.73 -3.04 29.31
N SER A 10 14.89 -2.49 28.95
CA SER A 10 15.39 -1.24 29.53
C SER A 10 14.42 -0.08 29.29
N TYR A 11 13.81 0.00 28.11
CA TYR A 11 12.77 0.97 27.81
C TYR A 11 11.53 0.76 28.68
N GLN A 12 11.07 -0.48 28.85
CA GLN A 12 9.91 -0.78 29.69
C GLN A 12 10.18 -0.41 31.16
N ASN A 13 11.34 -0.72 31.68
CA ASN A 13 11.75 -0.34 33.04
C ASN A 13 11.78 1.17 33.20
N PHE A 14 12.36 1.90 32.26
CA PHE A 14 12.32 3.37 32.21
C PHE A 14 10.88 3.89 32.26
N VAL A 15 9.97 3.33 31.47
CA VAL A 15 8.56 3.75 31.46
C VAL A 15 7.92 3.53 32.83
N ILE A 16 8.15 2.37 33.48
CA ILE A 16 7.63 2.10 34.82
C ILE A 16 8.14 3.14 35.82
N GLU A 17 9.45 3.34 35.88
CA GLU A 17 10.07 4.28 36.82
C GLU A 17 9.56 5.70 36.63
N GLN A 18 9.48 6.16 35.40
CA GLN A 18 9.02 7.53 35.12
C GLN A 18 7.52 7.70 35.36
N LEU A 19 6.69 6.70 35.04
CA LEU A 19 5.27 6.76 35.36
C LEU A 19 5.01 6.73 36.86
N GLN A 20 5.74 5.92 37.63
CA GLN A 20 5.68 5.93 39.09
C GLN A 20 6.10 7.29 39.65
N LYS A 21 7.22 7.85 39.18
CA LYS A 21 7.74 9.14 39.62
C LYS A 21 6.76 10.30 39.39
N HIS A 22 6.10 10.33 38.24
CA HIS A 22 5.29 11.49 37.84
C HIS A 22 3.79 11.33 38.11
N TYR A 23 3.27 10.10 38.21
CA TYR A 23 1.82 9.84 38.27
C TYR A 23 1.35 9.13 39.55
N SER A 24 2.24 8.65 40.44
CA SER A 24 1.83 8.05 41.72
C SER A 24 1.62 9.08 42.82
N GLY A 25 2.15 10.29 42.70
CA GLY A 25 2.04 11.37 43.68
C GLY A 25 0.72 12.12 43.71
N GLY A 26 -0.27 11.76 42.87
CA GLY A 26 -1.59 12.40 42.85
C GLY A 26 -1.70 13.76 42.18
N ILE A 27 -0.58 14.39 41.77
CA ILE A 27 -0.55 15.68 41.07
C ILE A 27 -0.93 15.51 39.59
N LEU A 28 -0.38 14.48 38.93
CA LEU A 28 -0.74 14.09 37.60
C LEU A 28 -1.45 12.74 37.64
N THR A 29 -2.51 12.56 36.85
CA THR A 29 -3.31 11.35 36.80
C THR A 29 -3.39 10.78 35.39
N LEU A 30 -3.31 9.47 35.27
CA LEU A 30 -3.59 8.75 34.03
C LEU A 30 -5.11 8.56 33.90
N VAL A 31 -5.65 8.85 32.72
CA VAL A 31 -7.06 8.66 32.42
C VAL A 31 -7.26 7.45 31.48
N SER A 32 -8.50 6.97 31.36
CA SER A 32 -8.82 5.77 30.60
C SER A 32 -8.31 5.79 29.15
N LYS A 33 -8.23 6.96 28.52
CA LYS A 33 -7.71 7.12 27.15
C LYS A 33 -6.21 6.95 27.01
N ASP A 34 -5.45 7.06 28.12
CA ASP A 34 -3.99 6.97 28.08
C ASP A 34 -3.52 5.50 28.03
N TRP A 35 -4.26 4.61 28.68
CA TRP A 35 -3.90 3.19 28.74
C TRP A 35 -3.75 2.49 27.38
N PRO A 36 -4.63 2.70 26.40
CA PRO A 36 -4.42 2.15 25.05
C PRO A 36 -3.14 2.64 24.39
N ILE A 37 -2.72 3.90 24.64
CA ILE A 37 -1.51 4.48 24.06
C ILE A 37 -0.28 3.87 24.74
N ILE A 38 -0.28 3.81 26.08
CA ILE A 38 0.77 3.14 26.86
C ILE A 38 0.92 1.68 26.37
N ALA A 39 -0.19 0.95 26.27
CA ALA A 39 -0.18 -0.45 25.85
C ALA A 39 0.38 -0.66 24.43
N LYS A 40 0.04 0.21 23.48
CA LYS A 40 0.53 0.15 22.11
C LYS A 40 2.06 0.27 22.06
N LEU A 41 2.62 1.25 22.76
CA LEU A 41 4.07 1.43 22.78
C LEU A 41 4.78 0.38 23.65
N TRP A 42 4.13 -0.10 24.70
CA TRP A 42 4.61 -1.18 25.53
C TRP A 42 4.84 -2.49 24.78
N VAL A 43 3.94 -2.86 23.87
CA VAL A 43 4.05 -4.11 23.10
C VAL A 43 4.93 -3.97 21.86
N THR A 44 5.42 -2.77 21.56
CA THR A 44 6.14 -2.45 20.32
C THR A 44 7.64 -2.41 20.59
N ASP A 45 8.32 -3.51 20.30
CA ASP A 45 9.79 -3.53 20.31
C ASP A 45 10.33 -2.98 18.99
N ILE A 46 10.97 -1.83 19.08
CA ILE A 46 11.68 -1.16 17.97
C ILE A 46 13.13 -0.83 18.33
N SER A 47 13.68 -1.50 19.33
CA SER A 47 15.06 -1.28 19.83
C SER A 47 16.11 -1.45 18.73
N CYS A 48 15.91 -2.39 17.81
CA CYS A 48 16.81 -2.62 16.69
C CYS A 48 16.89 -1.46 15.69
N THR A 49 16.00 -0.44 15.77
CA THR A 49 16.14 0.81 15.02
C THR A 49 17.51 1.43 15.25
N THR A 50 18.00 1.38 16.48
CA THR A 50 19.32 1.92 16.87
C THR A 50 20.45 1.20 16.15
N THR A 51 20.42 -0.12 16.08
CA THR A 51 21.41 -0.92 15.35
C THR A 51 21.35 -0.64 13.85
N LEU A 52 20.16 -0.64 13.25
CA LEU A 52 19.96 -0.41 11.82
C LEU A 52 20.41 0.99 11.34
N LEU A 53 20.32 1.98 12.21
CA LEU A 53 20.71 3.35 11.87
C LEU A 53 22.13 3.71 12.36
N SER A 54 22.79 2.87 13.14
CA SER A 54 24.10 3.14 13.75
C SER A 54 25.16 3.63 12.75
N ASP A 55 25.21 3.06 11.54
CA ASP A 55 26.20 3.43 10.51
C ASP A 55 25.95 4.84 9.91
N THR A 56 24.81 5.43 10.16
CA THR A 56 24.50 6.80 9.72
C THR A 56 24.97 7.88 10.70
N TYR A 57 25.50 7.47 11.85
CA TYR A 57 25.99 8.37 12.89
C TYR A 57 27.53 8.45 12.84
N SER A 58 28.06 9.65 13.11
CA SER A 58 29.48 9.91 13.18
C SER A 58 30.12 9.25 14.42
N LEU A 59 31.41 8.94 14.36
CA LEU A 59 32.19 8.52 15.52
C LEU A 59 32.56 9.70 16.43
N LYS A 60 32.51 10.93 15.92
CA LYS A 60 32.88 12.16 16.62
C LYS A 60 31.64 13.04 16.85
N GLY A 61 31.66 13.84 17.91
CA GLY A 61 30.61 14.79 18.24
C GLY A 61 29.85 14.44 19.55
N PRO A 62 28.77 15.17 19.88
CA PRO A 62 27.96 14.90 21.06
C PRO A 62 27.24 13.55 20.94
N ALA A 63 26.81 13.02 22.09
CA ALA A 63 26.00 11.81 22.13
C ALA A 63 24.67 12.06 21.41
N PRO A 64 24.32 11.20 20.42
CA PRO A 64 23.04 11.34 19.71
C PRO A 64 21.88 10.87 20.60
N ARG A 65 20.68 11.40 20.34
CA ARG A 65 19.45 10.81 20.87
C ARG A 65 19.28 9.40 20.32
N ASP A 66 18.74 8.50 21.15
CA ASP A 66 18.47 7.12 20.72
C ASP A 66 17.48 7.07 19.52
N PRO A 67 17.87 6.44 18.40
CA PRO A 67 17.01 6.32 17.21
C PRO A 67 15.69 5.61 17.47
N ALA A 68 15.64 4.63 18.37
CA ALA A 68 14.41 3.95 18.72
C ALA A 68 13.44 4.89 19.45
N SER A 69 13.95 5.74 20.35
CA SER A 69 13.16 6.77 21.04
C SER A 69 12.66 7.86 20.08
N MET A 70 13.48 8.26 19.10
CA MET A 70 13.07 9.19 18.06
C MET A 70 11.94 8.63 17.18
N LEU A 71 12.04 7.35 16.78
CA LEU A 71 10.97 6.68 16.02
C LEU A 71 9.71 6.52 16.87
N ARG A 72 9.86 6.09 18.12
CA ARG A 72 8.75 5.92 19.07
C ARG A 72 7.99 7.22 19.26
N SER A 73 8.71 8.33 19.40
CA SER A 73 8.11 9.66 19.49
C SER A 73 7.31 10.04 18.24
N TYR A 74 7.83 9.73 17.05
CA TYR A 74 7.11 10.03 15.82
C TYR A 74 5.88 9.13 15.61
N LEU A 75 5.95 7.85 16.01
CA LEU A 75 4.78 6.96 15.99
C LEU A 75 3.72 7.44 17.00
N LEU A 76 4.14 7.84 18.20
CA LEU A 76 3.25 8.42 19.22
C LEU A 76 2.56 9.69 18.71
N PHE A 77 3.31 10.57 18.05
CA PHE A 77 2.76 11.74 17.37
C PHE A 77 1.62 11.37 16.38
N LEU A 78 1.83 10.34 15.55
CA LEU A 78 0.83 9.90 14.58
C LEU A 78 -0.38 9.22 15.25
N LEU A 79 -0.16 8.56 16.39
CA LEU A 79 -1.22 7.90 17.17
C LEU A 79 -2.09 8.88 17.97
N THR A 80 -1.57 10.07 18.29
CA THR A 80 -2.23 11.01 19.22
C THR A 80 -2.60 12.35 18.57
N ASN A 81 -1.68 12.96 17.83
CA ASN A 81 -1.78 14.32 17.29
C ASN A 81 -1.41 14.45 15.81
N PRO A 82 -1.94 13.60 14.90
CA PRO A 82 -1.49 13.50 13.51
C PRO A 82 -1.70 14.76 12.66
N THR A 83 -2.46 15.73 13.16
CA THR A 83 -2.84 16.96 12.43
C THR A 83 -1.91 18.14 12.65
N ILE A 84 -1.08 18.10 13.70
CA ILE A 84 -0.12 19.17 14.00
C ILE A 84 1.20 18.96 13.23
N GLY A 85 2.10 19.94 13.28
CA GLY A 85 3.46 19.82 12.72
C GLY A 85 4.48 19.43 13.79
N ILE A 86 5.68 19.02 13.34
CA ILE A 86 6.78 18.60 14.25
C ILE A 86 7.13 19.68 15.28
N THR A 87 7.11 20.95 14.92
CA THR A 87 7.37 22.05 15.87
C THR A 87 6.38 22.02 17.04
N LYS A 88 5.08 21.92 16.73
CA LYS A 88 4.05 21.81 17.77
C LYS A 88 4.10 20.48 18.51
N TRP A 89 4.58 19.41 17.87
CA TRP A 89 4.78 18.13 18.56
C TRP A 89 5.88 18.24 19.64
N VAL A 90 6.97 18.95 19.36
CA VAL A 90 8.01 19.23 20.36
C VAL A 90 7.43 20.03 21.52
N ASP A 91 6.57 21.03 21.28
CA ASP A 91 5.86 21.75 22.32
C ASP A 91 4.97 20.82 23.17
N GLU A 92 4.26 19.85 22.53
CA GLU A 92 3.47 18.85 23.23
C GLU A 92 4.31 17.88 24.09
N LEU A 93 5.52 17.53 23.64
CA LEU A 93 6.45 16.71 24.43
C LEU A 93 6.89 17.45 25.72
N TYR A 94 7.05 18.78 25.68
CA TYR A 94 7.32 19.58 26.87
C TYR A 94 6.09 19.70 27.78
N ARG A 95 4.91 19.87 27.17
CA ARG A 95 3.67 20.15 27.92
C ARG A 95 3.11 18.89 28.60
N VAL A 96 3.27 17.71 28.00
CA VAL A 96 2.67 16.46 28.45
C VAL A 96 3.75 15.44 28.81
N PRO A 97 4.09 15.30 30.11
CA PRO A 97 5.13 14.38 30.58
C PRO A 97 4.95 12.94 30.05
N LEU A 98 3.70 12.48 29.94
CA LEU A 98 3.37 11.16 29.39
C LEU A 98 3.94 10.94 27.98
N TYR A 99 3.88 11.95 27.12
CA TYR A 99 4.39 11.82 25.75
C TYR A 99 5.91 11.73 25.70
N ALA A 100 6.61 12.46 26.57
CA ALA A 100 8.06 12.33 26.73
C ALA A 100 8.44 10.93 27.19
N ILE A 101 7.82 10.47 28.30
CA ILE A 101 8.06 9.16 28.89
C ILE A 101 7.82 8.03 27.88
N LEU A 102 6.67 8.05 27.20
CA LEU A 102 6.34 7.03 26.19
C LEU A 102 7.24 7.08 24.96
N SER A 103 7.84 8.22 24.64
CA SER A 103 8.88 8.33 23.62
C SER A 103 10.21 7.73 24.06
N GLY A 104 10.47 7.59 25.36
CA GLY A 104 11.74 7.21 25.94
C GLY A 104 12.65 8.40 26.26
N PHE A 105 12.05 9.57 26.53
CA PHE A 105 12.74 10.80 26.97
C PHE A 105 12.36 11.13 28.40
N GLU A 106 13.30 11.63 29.17
CA GLU A 106 12.98 12.22 30.47
C GLU A 106 12.16 13.51 30.25
N PRO A 107 11.09 13.72 31.05
CA PRO A 107 10.38 14.99 31.05
C PRO A 107 11.33 16.17 31.30
N GLY A 108 11.33 17.13 30.36
CA GLY A 108 12.26 18.28 30.40
C GLY A 108 13.54 18.11 29.56
N ASP A 109 13.96 16.88 29.22
CA ASP A 109 15.09 16.61 28.32
C ASP A 109 14.64 16.12 26.93
N ILE A 110 14.04 17.00 26.17
CA ILE A 110 13.35 16.72 24.93
C ILE A 110 14.22 17.07 23.71
N PRO A 111 14.23 16.23 22.64
CA PRO A 111 14.93 16.57 21.40
C PRO A 111 14.29 17.76 20.71
N GLY A 112 15.14 18.66 20.19
CA GLY A 112 14.68 19.80 19.41
C GLY A 112 14.15 19.40 18.01
N VAL A 113 13.44 20.33 17.36
CA VAL A 113 12.85 20.14 16.01
C VAL A 113 13.90 19.71 14.98
N GLY A 114 15.11 20.28 15.03
CA GLY A 114 16.24 19.94 14.14
C GLY A 114 16.61 18.47 14.25
N THR A 115 16.65 17.92 15.47
CA THR A 115 16.98 16.52 15.74
C THR A 115 15.99 15.55 15.07
N PHE A 116 14.69 15.91 15.03
CA PHE A 116 13.69 15.12 14.28
C PHE A 116 13.96 15.11 12.78
N TYR A 117 14.29 16.25 12.19
CA TYR A 117 14.61 16.32 10.75
C TYR A 117 15.89 15.58 10.41
N ASP A 118 16.91 15.62 11.27
CA ASP A 118 18.14 14.84 11.11
C ASP A 118 17.86 13.34 11.23
N PHE A 119 17.00 12.92 12.18
CA PHE A 119 16.53 11.54 12.28
C PHE A 119 15.80 11.09 11.01
N PHE A 120 14.90 11.90 10.46
CA PHE A 120 14.20 11.56 9.21
C PHE A 120 15.17 11.44 8.01
N GLN A 121 16.25 12.21 8.01
CA GLN A 121 17.30 12.06 7.00
C GLN A 121 18.02 10.73 7.12
N ARG A 122 18.35 10.32 8.35
CA ARG A 122 18.99 9.04 8.62
C ARG A 122 18.10 7.86 8.30
N LEU A 123 16.83 7.93 8.69
CA LEU A 123 15.81 6.91 8.41
C LEU A 123 15.62 6.69 6.89
N TRP A 124 15.64 7.76 6.12
CA TRP A 124 15.55 7.71 4.66
C TRP A 124 16.81 7.13 4.00
N GLY A 125 17.96 7.36 4.58
CA GLY A 125 19.26 7.05 4.04
C GLY A 125 19.96 8.28 3.43
N LEU A 126 21.29 8.28 3.53
CA LEU A 126 22.14 9.41 3.12
C LEU A 126 22.20 9.61 1.61
N ASP A 127 21.78 8.63 0.83
CA ASP A 127 21.89 8.66 -0.63
C ASP A 127 20.79 9.52 -1.25
N ASN A 128 20.94 10.84 -1.13
CA ASN A 128 20.13 11.82 -1.84
C ASN A 128 20.30 11.79 -3.38
N ALA A 129 21.20 10.96 -3.89
CA ALA A 129 21.51 10.85 -5.30
C ALA A 129 20.32 10.43 -6.17
N ASN A 130 19.32 9.79 -5.57
CA ASN A 130 18.14 9.31 -6.28
C ASN A 130 17.00 10.33 -6.41
N VAL A 131 17.04 11.40 -5.62
CA VAL A 131 16.13 12.55 -5.78
C VAL A 131 16.80 13.57 -6.72
N LYS A 132 17.28 13.12 -7.87
CA LYS A 132 17.78 14.03 -8.89
C LYS A 132 16.68 14.97 -9.35
N PRO A 133 16.96 16.28 -9.41
CA PRO A 133 15.99 17.24 -9.91
C PRO A 133 15.57 16.84 -11.32
N LYS A 134 14.28 16.65 -11.49
CA LYS A 134 13.71 16.29 -12.80
C LYS A 134 13.72 17.53 -13.67
N ILE A 135 14.50 17.50 -14.73
CA ILE A 135 14.47 18.51 -15.78
C ILE A 135 13.15 18.33 -16.53
N MET A 136 12.16 19.17 -16.23
CA MET A 136 10.90 19.20 -16.97
C MET A 136 11.13 19.87 -18.33
N ARG A 137 11.46 19.06 -19.33
CA ARG A 137 11.45 19.55 -20.72
C ARG A 137 10.01 19.89 -21.11
N LYS A 138 9.72 21.15 -21.47
CA LYS A 138 8.46 21.50 -22.14
C LYS A 138 8.38 20.71 -23.44
N ARG A 139 7.61 19.63 -23.48
CA ARG A 139 7.30 18.94 -24.72
C ARG A 139 6.45 19.88 -25.57
N LYS A 140 6.87 20.15 -26.83
CA LYS A 140 5.99 20.81 -27.81
C LYS A 140 4.69 19.99 -27.85
N LYS A 141 3.60 20.57 -27.44
CA LYS A 141 2.27 19.94 -27.57
C LYS A 141 2.02 19.75 -29.07
N LYS A 142 2.01 18.53 -29.57
CA LYS A 142 1.52 18.24 -30.92
C LYS A 142 0.09 18.75 -30.97
N LYS A 143 -0.24 19.61 -31.98
CA LYS A 143 -1.61 20.05 -32.22
C LYS A 143 -2.47 18.78 -32.33
N LYS A 144 -3.41 18.60 -31.43
CA LYS A 144 -4.40 17.52 -31.54
C LYS A 144 -5.33 17.88 -32.71
N LYS A 145 -5.61 16.93 -33.62
CA LYS A 145 -6.72 17.07 -34.54
C LYS A 145 -7.99 17.38 -33.75
N LYS A 146 -8.71 18.43 -34.10
CA LYS A 146 -10.03 18.69 -33.53
C LYS A 146 -10.95 17.58 -34.03
N LEU A 147 -11.49 16.78 -33.11
CA LEU A 147 -12.50 15.77 -33.41
C LEU A 147 -13.83 16.48 -33.69
N LYS A 148 -14.61 15.98 -34.62
CA LYS A 148 -15.99 16.43 -34.86
C LYS A 148 -16.88 16.08 -33.68
N LYS A 149 -17.98 16.81 -33.50
CA LYS A 149 -18.96 16.54 -32.42
C LYS A 149 -19.46 15.08 -32.55
N GLY A 150 -19.26 14.27 -31.54
CA GLY A 150 -19.60 12.82 -31.55
C GLY A 150 -18.47 11.85 -31.93
N GLU A 151 -17.36 12.32 -32.50
CA GLU A 151 -16.20 11.48 -32.77
C GLU A 151 -15.42 11.13 -31.47
N LYS A 152 -15.28 9.86 -31.20
CA LYS A 152 -14.41 9.38 -30.10
C LYS A 152 -12.98 9.20 -30.61
N GLN A 153 -12.02 9.63 -29.81
CA GLN A 153 -10.60 9.42 -30.13
C GLN A 153 -10.33 7.90 -30.17
N VAL A 154 -9.78 7.41 -31.29
CA VAL A 154 -9.37 6.01 -31.41
C VAL A 154 -8.31 5.71 -30.34
N PRO A 155 -8.50 4.67 -29.52
CA PRO A 155 -7.53 4.27 -28.52
C PRO A 155 -6.18 3.95 -29.17
N LYS A 156 -5.10 4.44 -28.59
CA LYS A 156 -3.75 4.09 -29.07
C LYS A 156 -3.43 2.65 -28.70
N SER A 157 -3.16 1.82 -29.69
CA SER A 157 -2.64 0.46 -29.49
C SER A 157 -1.15 0.43 -29.85
N PRO A 158 -0.29 -0.27 -29.06
CA PRO A 158 -0.57 -0.79 -27.73
C PRO A 158 -0.75 0.34 -26.71
N GLY A 159 -1.61 0.10 -25.71
CA GLY A 159 -1.86 1.03 -24.59
C GLY A 159 -0.63 1.19 -23.67
N ILE A 160 -0.71 2.15 -22.74
CA ILE A 160 0.42 2.40 -21.82
C ILE A 160 0.71 1.22 -20.89
N VAL A 161 -0.32 0.55 -20.39
CA VAL A 161 -0.21 -0.64 -19.53
C VAL A 161 0.50 -1.75 -20.29
N GLU A 162 0.05 -2.05 -21.50
CA GLU A 162 0.64 -3.06 -22.38
C GLU A 162 2.12 -2.76 -22.72
N LYS A 163 2.44 -1.49 -22.99
CA LYS A 163 3.84 -1.06 -23.22
C LYS A 163 4.74 -1.29 -22.00
N LEU A 164 4.24 -1.04 -20.80
CA LEU A 164 4.97 -1.25 -19.56
C LEU A 164 5.21 -2.73 -19.29
N VAL A 165 4.17 -3.56 -19.45
CA VAL A 165 4.25 -5.00 -19.26
C VAL A 165 5.19 -5.63 -20.30
N ASN A 166 5.04 -5.29 -21.60
CA ASN A 166 5.94 -5.78 -22.65
C ASN A 166 7.39 -5.35 -22.44
N ARG A 167 7.61 -4.15 -21.88
CA ARG A 167 8.95 -3.70 -21.50
C ARG A 167 9.51 -4.54 -20.35
N PHE A 168 8.70 -4.89 -19.37
CA PHE A 168 9.11 -5.77 -18.27
C PHE A 168 9.46 -7.17 -18.79
N PHE A 169 8.64 -7.76 -19.65
CA PHE A 169 8.93 -9.08 -20.24
C PHE A 169 10.21 -9.09 -21.07
N ARG A 170 10.50 -8.00 -21.80
CA ARG A 170 11.69 -7.90 -22.66
C ARG A 170 12.99 -7.65 -21.91
N TYR A 171 12.94 -6.83 -20.87
CA TYR A 171 14.15 -6.31 -20.23
C TYR A 171 14.25 -6.66 -18.74
N GLY A 172 13.30 -7.39 -18.22
CA GLY A 172 13.18 -7.65 -16.80
C GLY A 172 12.98 -6.36 -15.99
N SER A 173 13.04 -6.49 -14.69
CA SER A 173 13.14 -5.32 -13.83
C SER A 173 14.61 -4.93 -13.72
N LYS A 174 14.91 -3.70 -14.07
CA LYS A 174 16.20 -3.13 -13.70
C LYS A 174 16.16 -2.88 -12.20
N LYS A 175 16.87 -3.70 -11.42
CA LYS A 175 17.19 -3.40 -10.01
C LYS A 175 17.96 -2.08 -9.96
N LYS A 176 17.26 -0.97 -9.97
CA LYS A 176 17.79 0.29 -9.47
C LYS A 176 17.39 0.32 -8.01
N LEU A 177 18.30 0.67 -7.13
CA LEU A 177 17.96 1.11 -5.78
C LEU A 177 16.85 2.14 -5.91
N LEU A 178 15.65 1.73 -5.51
CA LEU A 178 14.46 2.55 -5.68
C LEU A 178 14.37 3.49 -4.48
N ILE A 179 13.75 4.62 -4.71
CA ILE A 179 13.44 5.57 -3.64
C ILE A 179 12.65 4.82 -2.56
N GLY A 180 13.16 4.79 -1.33
CA GLY A 180 12.51 4.14 -0.19
C GLY A 180 12.86 2.67 0.03
N ASP A 181 13.84 2.08 -0.66
CA ASP A 181 14.26 0.68 -0.42
C ASP A 181 14.60 0.44 1.04
N ARG A 182 15.48 1.27 1.62
CA ARG A 182 15.86 1.16 3.03
C ARG A 182 14.66 1.26 3.99
N LEU A 183 13.72 2.16 3.69
CA LEU A 183 12.54 2.36 4.52
C LEU A 183 11.60 1.16 4.44
N PHE A 184 11.49 0.52 3.26
CA PHE A 184 10.75 -0.72 3.11
C PHE A 184 11.43 -1.89 3.84
N ASP A 185 12.75 -2.05 3.69
CA ASP A 185 13.49 -3.11 4.38
C ASP A 185 13.36 -2.98 5.90
N PHE A 186 13.44 -1.75 6.40
CA PHE A 186 13.16 -1.45 7.81
C PHE A 186 11.73 -1.84 8.19
N PHE A 187 10.72 -1.41 7.42
CA PHE A 187 9.32 -1.74 7.68
C PHE A 187 9.08 -3.25 7.63
N GLN A 188 9.65 -3.94 6.65
CA GLN A 188 9.50 -5.38 6.52
C GLN A 188 10.11 -6.12 7.71
N SER A 189 11.34 -5.78 8.10
CA SER A 189 12.04 -6.47 9.18
C SER A 189 11.44 -6.20 10.57
N GLN A 190 10.89 -4.99 10.81
CA GLN A 190 10.43 -4.60 12.15
C GLN A 190 8.90 -4.72 12.33
N PHE A 191 8.12 -4.68 11.26
CA PHE A 191 6.66 -4.65 11.37
C PHE A 191 6.00 -5.80 10.62
N LEU A 192 6.37 -6.05 9.36
CA LEU A 192 5.77 -7.15 8.62
C LEU A 192 6.19 -8.51 9.19
N ASP A 193 7.45 -8.69 9.54
CA ASP A 193 7.95 -9.95 10.10
C ASP A 193 7.28 -10.27 11.46
N VAL A 194 7.15 -9.26 12.33
CA VAL A 194 6.44 -9.43 13.62
C VAL A 194 4.97 -9.79 13.39
N SER A 195 4.28 -9.08 12.48
CA SER A 195 2.88 -9.37 12.15
C SER A 195 2.73 -10.74 11.48
N ALA A 196 3.73 -11.18 10.71
CA ALA A 196 3.77 -12.51 10.11
C ALA A 196 3.90 -13.61 11.18
N LYS A 197 4.83 -13.43 12.13
CA LYS A 197 5.02 -14.36 13.26
C LYS A 197 3.79 -14.44 14.17
N LEU A 198 3.03 -13.37 14.29
CA LEU A 198 1.75 -13.34 15.00
C LEU A 198 0.57 -13.88 14.15
N GLY A 199 0.79 -14.34 12.91
CA GLY A 199 -0.25 -14.85 12.03
C GLY A 199 -1.23 -13.79 11.49
N LEU A 200 -0.90 -12.49 11.61
CA LEU A 200 -1.81 -11.39 11.29
C LEU A 200 -1.87 -11.05 9.80
N LEU A 201 -0.90 -11.54 9.01
CA LEU A 201 -0.88 -11.32 7.56
C LEU A 201 -1.66 -12.38 6.77
N GLY A 202 -2.04 -13.48 7.40
CA GLY A 202 -2.63 -14.64 6.74
C GLY A 202 -1.58 -15.71 6.39
N HIS A 203 -1.91 -16.59 5.44
CA HIS A 203 -1.02 -17.70 5.06
C HIS A 203 0.12 -17.23 4.17
N LEU A 204 1.32 -17.11 4.70
CA LEU A 204 2.50 -16.60 3.98
C LEU A 204 2.89 -17.43 2.76
N ASN A 205 2.69 -18.76 2.79
CA ASN A 205 2.99 -19.63 1.63
C ASN A 205 1.98 -19.50 0.49
N SER A 206 0.84 -18.81 0.71
CA SER A 206 -0.18 -18.56 -0.30
C SER A 206 -0.93 -17.27 -0.04
N LEU A 207 -0.19 -16.19 0.19
CA LEU A 207 -0.73 -14.91 0.59
C LEU A 207 -1.64 -14.30 -0.49
N GLY A 208 -2.83 -13.89 -0.08
CA GLY A 208 -3.71 -13.06 -0.88
C GLY A 208 -3.47 -11.58 -0.59
N VAL A 209 -3.38 -10.77 -1.65
CA VAL A 209 -3.24 -9.33 -1.53
C VAL A 209 -4.32 -8.58 -2.31
N ALA A 210 -4.67 -7.39 -1.85
CA ALA A 210 -5.53 -6.47 -2.56
C ALA A 210 -4.77 -5.18 -2.89
N GLY A 211 -5.04 -4.59 -4.05
CA GLY A 211 -4.39 -3.36 -4.48
C GLY A 211 -5.40 -2.32 -4.93
N ASP A 212 -5.17 -1.08 -4.52
CA ASP A 212 -6.01 0.05 -4.90
C ASP A 212 -5.23 1.37 -4.86
N GLY A 213 -5.68 2.33 -5.65
CA GLY A 213 -5.12 3.67 -5.71
C GLY A 213 -6.00 4.69 -5.01
N THR A 214 -5.37 5.60 -4.26
CA THR A 214 -6.09 6.68 -3.60
C THR A 214 -5.40 8.03 -3.87
N PRO A 215 -6.14 9.13 -4.12
CA PRO A 215 -5.53 10.44 -4.25
C PRO A 215 -4.91 10.88 -2.93
N LEU A 216 -3.72 11.48 -2.98
CA LEU A 216 -3.03 12.10 -1.86
C LEU A 216 -2.79 13.56 -2.20
N GLU A 217 -3.58 14.45 -1.61
CA GLU A 217 -3.46 15.88 -1.82
C GLU A 217 -2.28 16.47 -1.04
N THR A 218 -1.49 17.32 -1.70
CA THR A 218 -0.40 18.04 -1.06
C THR A 218 -0.78 19.51 -0.85
N ALA A 219 -0.33 20.10 0.24
CA ALA A 219 -0.66 21.47 0.61
C ALA A 219 -0.11 22.54 -0.37
N ARG A 220 0.73 22.16 -1.33
CA ARG A 220 1.37 23.10 -2.25
C ARG A 220 1.55 22.54 -3.65
N TYR A 221 1.50 23.45 -4.61
CA TYR A 221 1.99 23.18 -5.96
C TYR A 221 3.48 22.82 -5.94
N PRO A 222 3.94 21.92 -6.83
CA PRO A 222 5.36 21.69 -7.01
C PRO A 222 6.02 22.99 -7.43
N ARG A 223 6.77 23.59 -6.52
CA ARG A 223 7.55 24.79 -6.79
C ARG A 223 8.89 24.43 -7.36
N SER A 224 9.21 25.05 -8.49
CA SER A 224 10.55 24.94 -9.06
C SER A 224 11.42 26.08 -8.57
N LYS A 225 12.69 25.76 -8.28
CA LYS A 225 13.73 26.78 -8.05
C LYS A 225 14.52 26.99 -9.34
N PRO A 226 14.87 28.22 -9.73
CA PRO A 226 15.78 28.46 -10.84
C PRO A 226 17.16 27.88 -10.50
N THR A 227 17.88 27.41 -11.53
CA THR A 227 19.27 26.98 -11.43
C THR A 227 20.21 27.97 -12.10
N CYS A 228 19.70 29.13 -12.45
CA CYS A 228 20.39 30.20 -13.16
C CYS A 228 20.04 31.56 -12.56
N ASP A 229 20.82 32.54 -12.88
CA ASP A 229 20.68 33.97 -12.53
C ASP A 229 19.85 34.80 -13.53
N CYS A 230 19.14 34.13 -14.44
CA CYS A 230 18.35 34.81 -15.47
C CYS A 230 17.30 35.76 -14.90
N SER A 231 16.72 35.44 -13.74
CA SER A 231 15.75 36.30 -13.05
C SER A 231 16.36 37.62 -12.64
N ASP A 232 17.61 37.59 -12.16
CA ASP A 232 18.35 38.77 -11.68
C ASP A 232 18.75 39.66 -12.86
N LYS A 233 18.91 39.06 -14.05
CA LYS A 233 19.15 39.74 -15.35
C LYS A 233 17.87 40.16 -16.07
N GLY A 234 16.71 40.12 -15.40
CA GLY A 234 15.41 40.54 -15.96
C GLY A 234 14.81 39.57 -16.98
N ILE A 235 15.41 38.41 -17.23
CA ILE A 235 14.91 37.41 -18.19
C ILE A 235 13.83 36.54 -17.53
N LYS A 236 12.57 36.88 -17.72
CA LYS A 236 11.42 36.20 -17.11
C LYS A 236 11.17 34.78 -17.60
N GLN A 237 11.59 34.41 -18.81
CA GLN A 237 11.38 33.07 -19.40
C GLN A 237 12.67 32.51 -19.97
N CYS A 238 13.44 31.84 -19.15
CA CYS A 238 14.64 31.13 -19.59
C CYS A 238 14.34 29.65 -19.88
N LYS A 239 15.24 29.02 -20.69
CA LYS A 239 15.16 27.58 -21.02
C LYS A 239 16.00 26.72 -20.06
N HIS A 240 16.58 27.29 -19.03
CA HIS A 240 17.43 26.57 -18.09
C HIS A 240 16.63 25.56 -17.27
N PRO A 241 17.28 24.50 -16.77
CA PRO A 241 16.67 23.52 -15.88
C PRO A 241 16.14 24.18 -14.60
N ARG A 242 15.07 23.61 -14.03
CA ARG A 242 14.52 24.07 -12.75
C ARG A 242 14.47 22.90 -11.78
N LEU A 243 14.78 23.14 -10.52
CA LEU A 243 14.74 22.15 -9.45
C LEU A 243 13.33 22.08 -8.83
N TYR A 244 12.82 20.88 -8.69
CA TYR A 244 11.53 20.61 -8.05
C TYR A 244 11.75 19.81 -6.75
N SER A 245 11.19 20.27 -5.66
CA SER A 245 11.23 19.54 -4.38
C SER A 245 10.39 18.26 -4.42
N GLN A 246 9.35 18.25 -5.24
CA GLN A 246 8.44 17.12 -5.45
C GLN A 246 8.32 16.83 -6.96
N PRO A 247 9.36 16.24 -7.59
CA PRO A 247 9.42 16.08 -9.04
C PRO A 247 8.33 15.15 -9.60
N ASP A 248 7.77 14.27 -8.78
CA ASP A 248 6.73 13.32 -9.18
C ASP A 248 5.31 13.79 -8.84
N CYS A 249 5.19 14.89 -8.10
CA CYS A 249 3.91 15.53 -7.81
C CYS A 249 3.36 16.24 -9.07
N ASN A 250 2.06 16.07 -9.34
CA ASN A 250 1.36 16.82 -10.38
C ASN A 250 -0.14 16.91 -10.10
N SER A 251 -0.91 17.45 -11.05
CA SER A 251 -2.37 17.53 -10.96
C SER A 251 -3.02 16.22 -11.36
N GLY A 252 -4.01 15.79 -10.60
CA GLY A 252 -4.87 14.65 -10.85
C GLY A 252 -6.35 15.03 -10.67
N TRP A 253 -7.23 14.11 -11.03
CA TRP A 253 -8.66 14.23 -10.80
C TRP A 253 -9.06 13.28 -9.66
N ASP A 254 -9.73 13.81 -8.64
CA ASP A 254 -10.33 13.03 -7.58
C ASP A 254 -11.81 12.81 -7.91
N SER A 255 -12.16 11.58 -8.29
CA SER A 255 -13.53 11.23 -8.66
C SER A 255 -14.49 11.21 -7.48
N SER A 256 -14.00 10.98 -6.26
CA SER A 256 -14.84 10.95 -5.06
C SER A 256 -15.24 12.35 -4.60
N ARG A 257 -14.37 13.35 -4.84
CA ARG A 257 -14.60 14.76 -4.51
C ARG A 257 -14.97 15.62 -5.73
N GLU A 258 -15.03 15.00 -6.92
CA GLU A 258 -15.33 15.65 -8.20
C GLU A 258 -14.50 16.92 -8.47
N ARG A 259 -13.22 16.91 -8.11
CA ARG A 259 -12.33 18.07 -8.25
C ARG A 259 -10.92 17.70 -8.68
N PHE A 260 -10.23 18.68 -9.27
CA PHE A 260 -8.80 18.59 -9.49
C PHE A 260 -8.04 18.83 -8.17
N PHE A 261 -6.98 18.08 -7.96
CA PHE A 261 -6.05 18.26 -6.84
C PHE A 261 -4.60 18.24 -7.32
N ASN A 262 -3.69 18.74 -6.48
CA ASN A 262 -2.25 18.65 -6.72
C ASN A 262 -1.64 17.73 -5.69
N GLY A 263 -0.92 16.71 -6.16
CA GLY A 263 -0.36 15.74 -5.24
C GLY A 263 0.12 14.48 -5.93
N TYR A 264 -0.15 13.39 -5.26
CA TYR A 264 0.22 12.05 -5.67
C TYR A 264 -1.01 11.16 -5.84
N HIS A 265 -0.81 10.09 -6.56
CA HIS A 265 -1.65 8.92 -6.54
C HIS A 265 -0.92 7.87 -5.70
N LEU A 266 -1.38 7.64 -4.47
CA LEU A 266 -0.85 6.61 -3.59
C LEU A 266 -1.47 5.28 -4.00
N TYR A 267 -0.64 4.34 -4.45
CA TYR A 267 -1.05 2.96 -4.68
C TYR A 267 -0.65 2.12 -3.49
N MET A 268 -1.62 1.50 -2.83
CA MET A 268 -1.43 0.66 -1.67
C MET A 268 -1.66 -0.81 -2.01
N ILE A 269 -0.82 -1.69 -1.48
CA ILE A 269 -1.04 -3.13 -1.46
C ILE A 269 -1.22 -3.55 -0.01
N SER A 270 -2.33 -4.22 0.29
CA SER A 270 -2.68 -4.70 1.63
C SER A 270 -2.90 -6.20 1.62
N SER A 271 -2.71 -6.88 2.74
CA SER A 271 -3.09 -8.27 2.86
C SER A 271 -4.62 -8.41 2.81
N SER A 272 -5.11 -9.20 1.87
CA SER A 272 -6.53 -9.54 1.79
C SER A 272 -6.95 -10.60 2.81
N ASP A 273 -6.00 -11.37 3.30
CA ASP A 273 -6.22 -12.47 4.23
C ASP A 273 -6.11 -12.02 5.70
N SER A 274 -5.60 -10.81 5.94
CA SER A 274 -5.47 -10.24 7.27
C SER A 274 -6.83 -9.94 7.90
N LYS A 275 -6.97 -10.26 9.18
CA LYS A 275 -8.12 -9.88 10.02
C LYS A 275 -8.22 -8.35 10.20
N TYR A 276 -7.07 -7.66 10.14
CA TYR A 276 -6.92 -6.23 10.41
C TYR A 276 -6.68 -5.39 9.16
N ASP A 277 -6.80 -5.99 7.95
CA ASP A 277 -6.60 -5.29 6.67
C ASP A 277 -5.24 -4.57 6.59
N LEU A 278 -4.17 -5.27 7.00
CA LEU A 278 -2.85 -4.67 7.20
C LEU A 278 -2.19 -4.27 5.88
N PRO A 279 -1.66 -3.04 5.78
CA PRO A 279 -0.93 -2.56 4.61
C PRO A 279 0.44 -3.23 4.51
N LEU A 280 0.85 -3.58 3.28
CA LEU A 280 2.11 -4.26 3.00
C LEU A 280 3.09 -3.38 2.23
N TYR A 281 2.61 -2.62 1.23
CA TYR A 281 3.48 -1.88 0.34
C TYR A 281 2.82 -0.62 -0.22
N PRO A 282 3.39 0.57 0.01
CA PRO A 282 2.92 1.83 -0.55
C PRO A 282 3.78 2.25 -1.73
N ARG A 283 3.17 2.85 -2.76
CA ARG A 283 3.91 3.53 -3.81
C ARG A 283 3.27 4.84 -4.21
N LEU A 284 4.05 5.91 -4.20
CA LEU A 284 3.64 7.21 -4.72
C LEU A 284 3.86 7.27 -6.23
N HIS A 285 2.82 7.66 -6.93
CA HIS A 285 2.81 7.95 -8.36
C HIS A 285 2.40 9.41 -8.58
N PRO A 286 2.71 9.99 -9.77
CA PRO A 286 2.12 11.26 -10.16
C PRO A 286 0.58 11.21 -10.09
N ALA A 287 -0.07 12.25 -9.55
CA ALA A 287 -1.53 12.28 -9.35
C ALA A 287 -2.36 11.97 -10.62
N SER A 288 -1.81 12.23 -11.81
CA SER A 288 -2.46 11.92 -13.10
C SER A 288 -2.34 10.46 -13.53
N ARG A 289 -1.77 9.58 -12.72
CA ARG A 289 -1.65 8.16 -13.06
C ARG A 289 -2.96 7.43 -12.81
N HIS A 290 -3.29 6.54 -13.74
CA HIS A 290 -4.42 5.63 -13.62
C HIS A 290 -4.01 4.37 -12.82
N ASP A 291 -4.94 3.79 -12.07
CA ASP A 291 -4.72 2.62 -11.21
C ASP A 291 -4.04 1.45 -11.92
N SER A 292 -4.50 1.11 -13.11
CA SER A 292 -3.90 0.05 -13.92
C SER A 292 -2.42 0.27 -14.28
N VAL A 293 -2.00 1.54 -14.43
CA VAL A 293 -0.59 1.89 -14.67
C VAL A 293 0.22 1.84 -13.38
N SER A 294 -0.39 2.27 -12.29
CA SER A 294 0.23 2.26 -10.95
C SER A 294 0.45 0.84 -10.46
N LEU A 295 -0.54 -0.06 -10.68
CA LEU A 295 -0.43 -1.48 -10.36
C LEU A 295 0.81 -2.12 -11.00
N VAL A 296 1.04 -1.91 -12.31
CA VAL A 296 2.16 -2.57 -13.02
C VAL A 296 3.51 -2.30 -12.32
N ALA A 297 3.76 -1.04 -11.96
CA ALA A 297 4.99 -0.71 -11.28
C ALA A 297 5.01 -1.22 -9.83
N SER A 298 3.90 -1.08 -9.10
CA SER A 298 3.80 -1.47 -7.69
C SER A 298 3.89 -2.98 -7.52
N SER A 299 3.24 -3.78 -8.38
CA SER A 299 3.29 -5.25 -8.29
C SER A 299 4.68 -5.80 -8.61
N ILE A 300 5.36 -5.26 -9.63
CA ILE A 300 6.73 -5.68 -9.98
C ILE A 300 7.70 -5.34 -8.84
N GLU A 301 7.62 -4.13 -8.27
CA GLU A 301 8.49 -3.74 -7.17
C GLU A 301 8.19 -4.53 -5.90
N PHE A 302 6.92 -4.75 -5.58
CA PHE A 302 6.51 -5.54 -4.41
C PHE A 302 7.00 -6.98 -4.51
N SER A 303 6.81 -7.65 -5.67
CA SER A 303 7.27 -9.03 -5.87
C SER A 303 8.78 -9.21 -5.72
N GLN A 304 9.57 -8.15 -5.89
CA GLN A 304 11.03 -8.20 -5.76
C GLN A 304 11.55 -7.90 -4.35
N ARG A 305 10.75 -7.18 -3.56
CA ARG A 305 11.14 -6.70 -2.23
C ARG A 305 10.54 -7.53 -1.11
N PHE A 306 9.32 -8.04 -1.30
CA PHE A 306 8.65 -8.83 -0.29
C PHE A 306 9.26 -10.23 -0.22
N THR A 307 9.88 -10.55 0.91
CA THR A 307 10.65 -11.79 1.11
C THR A 307 10.06 -12.72 2.17
N LEU A 308 8.98 -12.32 2.84
CA LEU A 308 8.41 -13.08 3.96
C LEU A 308 7.52 -14.24 3.51
N GLY A 309 7.14 -14.29 2.25
CA GLY A 309 6.25 -15.34 1.74
C GLY A 309 5.96 -15.22 0.26
N THR A 310 5.06 -16.05 -0.24
CA THR A 310 4.67 -16.12 -1.66
C THR A 310 3.27 -15.55 -1.86
N VAL A 311 3.17 -14.51 -2.69
CA VAL A 311 1.87 -13.95 -3.11
C VAL A 311 1.24 -14.88 -4.13
N SER A 312 0.07 -15.43 -3.83
CA SER A 312 -0.64 -16.38 -4.71
C SER A 312 -1.86 -15.78 -5.38
N LYS A 313 -2.43 -14.71 -4.84
CA LYS A 313 -3.67 -14.08 -5.35
C LYS A 313 -3.56 -12.57 -5.29
N PHE A 314 -4.07 -11.89 -6.32
CA PHE A 314 -4.18 -10.45 -6.34
C PHE A 314 -5.61 -10.02 -6.66
N LEU A 315 -6.25 -9.33 -5.73
CA LEU A 315 -7.64 -8.90 -5.78
C LEU A 315 -7.69 -7.42 -6.21
N LEU A 316 -8.35 -7.15 -7.33
CA LEU A 316 -8.35 -5.84 -7.98
C LEU A 316 -9.75 -5.47 -8.48
N ASP A 317 -10.05 -4.20 -8.56
CA ASP A 317 -11.29 -3.70 -9.12
C ASP A 317 -11.29 -3.70 -10.66
N ALA A 318 -12.43 -3.33 -11.25
CA ALA A 318 -12.63 -3.28 -12.69
C ALA A 318 -11.77 -2.21 -13.41
N ALA A 319 -11.17 -1.23 -12.70
CA ALA A 319 -10.24 -0.28 -13.30
C ALA A 319 -8.94 -0.95 -13.76
N HIS A 320 -8.63 -2.12 -13.20
CA HIS A 320 -7.46 -2.93 -13.53
C HIS A 320 -7.72 -3.98 -14.62
N ASP A 321 -8.95 -4.06 -15.17
CA ASP A 321 -9.34 -5.06 -16.16
C ASP A 321 -8.69 -4.81 -17.53
N ALA A 322 -7.41 -5.09 -17.64
CA ALA A 322 -6.62 -5.01 -18.86
C ALA A 322 -5.85 -6.31 -19.09
N GLU A 323 -5.95 -6.88 -20.31
CA GLU A 323 -5.33 -8.17 -20.67
C GLU A 323 -3.85 -8.26 -20.28
N ALA A 324 -3.10 -7.17 -20.47
CA ALA A 324 -1.69 -7.12 -20.10
C ALA A 324 -1.46 -7.29 -18.59
N ILE A 325 -2.41 -6.90 -17.72
CA ILE A 325 -2.32 -7.12 -16.28
C ILE A 325 -2.49 -8.60 -15.95
N TYR A 326 -3.43 -9.30 -16.58
CA TYR A 326 -3.57 -10.74 -16.40
C TYR A 326 -2.29 -11.48 -16.83
N LYS A 327 -1.71 -11.09 -17.98
CA LYS A 327 -0.43 -11.64 -18.46
C LYS A 327 0.71 -11.38 -17.46
N LEU A 328 0.79 -10.17 -16.89
CA LEU A 328 1.78 -9.81 -15.89
C LEU A 328 1.64 -10.67 -14.63
N LEU A 329 0.44 -10.74 -14.07
CA LEU A 329 0.20 -11.49 -12.83
C LEU A 329 0.44 -12.97 -13.02
N ASN A 330 -0.03 -13.56 -14.13
CA ASN A 330 0.25 -14.95 -14.46
C ASN A 330 1.76 -15.23 -14.63
N HIS A 331 2.53 -14.28 -15.21
CA HIS A 331 3.99 -14.39 -15.32
C HIS A 331 4.69 -14.34 -13.94
N LEU A 332 4.10 -13.62 -12.99
CA LEU A 332 4.55 -13.57 -11.59
C LEU A 332 3.98 -14.74 -10.75
N GLU A 333 3.31 -15.71 -11.38
CA GLU A 333 2.66 -16.87 -10.73
C GLU A 333 1.54 -16.47 -9.73
N ILE A 334 0.97 -15.27 -9.90
CA ILE A 334 -0.11 -14.73 -9.08
C ILE A 334 -1.45 -14.88 -9.79
N GLU A 335 -2.41 -15.54 -9.15
CA GLU A 335 -3.76 -15.69 -9.71
C GLU A 335 -4.53 -14.35 -9.63
N PRO A 336 -4.99 -13.78 -10.77
CA PRO A 336 -5.72 -12.53 -10.81
C PRO A 336 -7.19 -12.70 -10.45
N PHE A 337 -7.65 -11.99 -9.43
CA PHE A 337 -9.05 -11.83 -9.05
C PHE A 337 -9.49 -10.40 -9.39
N ILE A 338 -9.84 -10.18 -10.66
CA ILE A 338 -10.18 -8.84 -11.19
C ILE A 338 -11.64 -8.85 -11.64
N ASP A 339 -12.42 -7.84 -11.23
CA ASP A 339 -13.77 -7.67 -11.75
C ASP A 339 -13.73 -7.20 -13.20
N LEU A 340 -14.77 -7.58 -13.96
CA LEU A 340 -14.81 -7.26 -15.39
C LEU A 340 -15.37 -5.86 -15.62
N ASN A 341 -14.65 -5.08 -16.42
CA ASN A 341 -15.20 -3.88 -17.03
C ASN A 341 -15.97 -4.28 -18.31
N PRO A 342 -17.29 -4.13 -18.36
CA PRO A 342 -18.08 -4.54 -19.51
C PRO A 342 -17.69 -3.74 -20.76
N ARG A 343 -17.06 -4.42 -21.75
CA ARG A 343 -16.66 -3.80 -23.03
C ARG A 343 -17.66 -4.02 -24.13
N THR A 344 -18.45 -5.09 -24.03
CA THR A 344 -19.50 -5.46 -24.98
C THR A 344 -20.64 -6.12 -24.23
N LYS A 345 -21.86 -5.95 -24.74
CA LYS A 345 -23.05 -6.67 -24.26
C LYS A 345 -23.38 -7.88 -25.14
N LYS A 346 -22.66 -8.07 -26.27
CA LYS A 346 -22.91 -9.15 -27.22
C LYS A 346 -22.13 -10.42 -26.83
N ASN A 347 -22.77 -11.56 -26.98
CA ASN A 347 -22.11 -12.87 -26.95
C ASN A 347 -21.22 -13.01 -28.19
N TYR A 348 -20.20 -13.84 -28.12
CA TYR A 348 -19.46 -14.27 -29.30
C TYR A 348 -19.60 -15.78 -29.49
N SER A 349 -19.67 -16.23 -30.76
CA SER A 349 -19.77 -17.63 -31.11
C SER A 349 -18.39 -18.27 -31.14
N THR A 350 -18.34 -19.54 -30.76
CA THR A 350 -17.16 -20.41 -30.93
C THR A 350 -17.38 -21.34 -32.13
N GLU A 351 -16.32 -21.97 -32.59
CA GLU A 351 -16.36 -22.98 -33.68
C GLU A 351 -17.31 -24.15 -33.41
N ASN A 352 -17.70 -24.41 -32.17
CA ASN A 352 -18.54 -25.52 -31.73
C ASN A 352 -19.99 -25.11 -31.41
N ASP A 353 -20.55 -24.10 -32.05
CA ASP A 353 -21.92 -23.59 -31.83
C ASP A 353 -22.24 -23.17 -30.36
N ILE A 354 -21.23 -23.08 -29.54
CA ILE A 354 -21.38 -22.57 -28.18
C ILE A 354 -21.09 -21.08 -28.17
N GLN A 355 -22.02 -20.32 -27.65
CA GLN A 355 -21.85 -18.88 -27.38
C GLN A 355 -21.14 -18.69 -26.06
N ILE A 356 -20.30 -17.67 -26.01
CA ILE A 356 -19.67 -17.21 -24.76
C ILE A 356 -20.30 -15.87 -24.38
N SER A 357 -20.76 -15.78 -23.13
CA SER A 357 -21.29 -14.52 -22.60
C SER A 357 -20.18 -13.46 -22.45
N PRO A 358 -20.53 -12.15 -22.35
CA PRO A 358 -19.56 -11.11 -22.05
C PRO A 358 -18.78 -11.32 -20.73
N LYS A 359 -19.28 -12.20 -19.86
CA LYS A 359 -18.64 -12.60 -18.59
C LYS A 359 -17.70 -13.80 -18.74
N GLY A 360 -17.55 -14.33 -19.95
CA GLY A 360 -16.69 -15.50 -20.21
C GLY A 360 -17.35 -16.84 -19.84
N ILE A 361 -18.66 -16.89 -19.72
CA ILE A 361 -19.41 -18.10 -19.37
C ILE A 361 -19.96 -18.72 -20.65
N PRO A 362 -19.71 -20.03 -20.94
CA PRO A 362 -20.32 -20.70 -22.07
C PRO A 362 -21.84 -20.80 -21.91
N ILE A 363 -22.56 -20.63 -23.03
CA ILE A 363 -24.03 -20.71 -23.09
C ILE A 363 -24.37 -21.93 -23.95
N CYS A 364 -25.16 -22.83 -23.41
CA CYS A 364 -25.59 -24.02 -24.13
C CYS A 364 -26.64 -23.68 -25.23
N SER A 365 -26.94 -24.63 -26.12
CA SER A 365 -27.91 -24.46 -27.22
C SER A 365 -29.33 -24.10 -26.76
N SER A 366 -29.67 -24.35 -25.48
CA SER A 366 -30.94 -23.91 -24.85
C SER A 366 -30.86 -22.48 -24.28
N GLY A 367 -29.81 -21.72 -24.54
CA GLY A 367 -29.64 -20.33 -24.08
C GLY A 367 -29.30 -20.21 -22.57
N LYS A 368 -28.94 -21.29 -21.89
CA LYS A 368 -28.60 -21.23 -20.45
C LYS A 368 -27.10 -21.23 -20.23
N GLU A 369 -26.62 -20.41 -19.29
CA GLU A 369 -25.23 -20.41 -18.88
C GLU A 369 -24.83 -21.75 -18.26
N MET A 370 -23.67 -22.26 -18.65
CA MET A 370 -23.09 -23.50 -18.10
C MET A 370 -22.50 -23.28 -16.72
N LYS A 371 -22.42 -24.33 -15.92
CA LYS A 371 -21.81 -24.29 -14.58
C LYS A 371 -20.35 -24.68 -14.63
N PRO A 372 -19.44 -24.03 -13.87
CA PRO A 372 -18.06 -24.47 -13.75
C PRO A 372 -17.99 -25.86 -13.10
N ASN A 373 -17.14 -26.74 -13.65
CA ASN A 373 -16.97 -28.13 -13.23
C ASN A 373 -15.52 -28.54 -13.01
N GLY A 374 -14.74 -27.62 -12.42
CA GLY A 374 -13.35 -27.83 -12.08
C GLY A 374 -12.36 -27.28 -13.11
N TYR A 375 -11.12 -27.13 -12.68
CA TYR A 375 -10.01 -26.65 -13.50
C TYR A 375 -8.98 -27.79 -13.68
N ASP A 376 -8.56 -27.98 -14.91
CA ASP A 376 -7.52 -28.95 -15.29
C ASP A 376 -6.19 -28.20 -15.38
N ILE A 377 -5.32 -28.42 -14.39
CA ILE A 377 -4.02 -27.75 -14.28
C ILE A 377 -3.09 -28.16 -15.41
N SER A 378 -3.09 -29.46 -15.80
CA SER A 378 -2.17 -29.99 -16.80
C SER A 378 -2.40 -29.38 -18.19
N GLN A 379 -3.64 -29.07 -18.52
CA GLN A 379 -4.04 -28.49 -19.81
C GLN A 379 -4.41 -27.00 -19.72
N ASN A 380 -4.31 -26.40 -18.56
CA ASN A 380 -4.68 -24.99 -18.29
C ASN A 380 -6.07 -24.65 -18.85
N ARG A 381 -7.08 -25.49 -18.55
CA ARG A 381 -8.45 -25.34 -19.03
C ARG A 381 -9.48 -25.39 -17.91
N GLN A 382 -10.50 -24.55 -18.02
CA GLN A 382 -11.70 -24.63 -17.20
C GLN A 382 -12.68 -25.61 -17.83
N LYS A 383 -13.18 -26.54 -17.03
CA LYS A 383 -14.24 -27.48 -17.41
C LYS A 383 -15.59 -26.86 -17.07
N TRP A 384 -16.54 -26.96 -17.99
CA TRP A 384 -17.92 -26.53 -17.84
C TRP A 384 -18.88 -27.68 -18.07
N ARG A 385 -20.03 -27.67 -17.43
CA ARG A 385 -21.10 -28.64 -17.63
C ARG A 385 -22.44 -27.97 -17.76
N CYS A 386 -23.39 -28.70 -18.34
CA CYS A 386 -24.78 -28.26 -18.45
C CYS A 386 -25.35 -27.87 -17.09
N SER A 387 -26.05 -26.71 -17.03
CA SER A 387 -26.69 -26.23 -15.80
C SER A 387 -28.04 -26.87 -15.52
N LEU A 388 -28.67 -27.48 -16.55
CA LEU A 388 -29.99 -28.13 -16.50
C LEU A 388 -29.95 -29.59 -16.10
N THR A 389 -28.74 -30.15 -15.93
CA THR A 389 -28.57 -31.51 -15.40
C THR A 389 -28.11 -31.45 -13.97
N SER A 390 -28.87 -32.03 -13.04
CA SER A 390 -28.54 -32.15 -11.62
C SER A 390 -28.79 -33.58 -11.17
N GLY A 391 -27.72 -34.32 -10.88
CA GLY A 391 -27.78 -35.71 -10.51
C GLY A 391 -28.34 -36.57 -11.67
N THR A 392 -29.39 -37.32 -11.39
CA THR A 392 -30.06 -38.21 -12.36
C THR A 392 -31.19 -37.53 -13.16
N LYS A 393 -31.54 -36.28 -12.83
CA LYS A 393 -32.66 -35.56 -13.47
C LYS A 393 -32.16 -34.63 -14.55
N ASN A 394 -32.57 -34.84 -15.80
CA ASN A 394 -32.39 -33.91 -16.90
C ASN A 394 -33.67 -33.09 -17.09
N ILE A 395 -33.60 -31.79 -16.82
CA ILE A 395 -34.75 -30.85 -16.89
C ILE A 395 -34.73 -30.11 -18.25
N CYS A 396 -33.85 -30.50 -19.18
CA CYS A 396 -33.66 -29.77 -20.43
C CYS A 396 -34.68 -30.21 -21.48
N ASN A 397 -35.52 -29.30 -21.97
CA ASN A 397 -36.50 -29.55 -23.02
C ASN A 397 -35.89 -29.68 -24.42
N LYS A 398 -34.60 -29.29 -24.58
CA LYS A 398 -33.83 -29.44 -25.85
C LYS A 398 -32.45 -30.01 -25.55
N PRO A 399 -32.33 -31.30 -25.26
CA PRO A 399 -31.08 -31.93 -24.91
C PRO A 399 -30.08 -31.85 -26.09
N CYS A 400 -28.90 -31.31 -25.87
CA CYS A 400 -27.81 -31.19 -26.86
C CYS A 400 -26.73 -32.26 -26.70
N SER A 401 -26.96 -33.25 -25.83
CA SER A 401 -26.07 -34.38 -25.58
C SER A 401 -26.88 -35.55 -25.07
N THR A 402 -26.51 -36.76 -25.48
CA THR A 402 -27.06 -38.03 -25.00
C THR A 402 -26.51 -38.44 -23.62
N ALA A 403 -25.47 -37.79 -23.16
CA ALA A 403 -24.84 -38.09 -21.88
C ALA A 403 -25.79 -37.71 -20.70
N LYS A 404 -25.90 -38.61 -19.72
CA LYS A 404 -26.73 -38.39 -18.50
C LYS A 404 -26.36 -37.12 -17.76
N TYR A 405 -25.09 -36.71 -17.79
CA TYR A 405 -24.56 -35.47 -17.16
C TYR A 405 -24.66 -34.21 -18.06
N GLY A 406 -25.28 -34.35 -19.25
CA GLY A 406 -25.41 -33.29 -20.24
C GLY A 406 -24.10 -32.95 -20.96
N ARG A 407 -24.14 -31.88 -21.76
CA ARG A 407 -22.98 -31.40 -22.53
C ARG A 407 -21.91 -30.83 -21.62
N THR A 408 -20.64 -31.18 -21.88
CA THR A 408 -19.46 -30.54 -21.29
C THR A 408 -18.78 -29.64 -22.31
N PHE A 409 -18.11 -28.62 -21.86
CA PHE A 409 -17.32 -27.68 -22.69
C PHE A 409 -16.05 -27.26 -21.95
N HIS A 410 -15.03 -26.89 -22.70
CA HIS A 410 -13.77 -26.46 -22.15
C HIS A 410 -13.40 -25.07 -22.69
N THR A 411 -12.93 -24.19 -21.81
CA THR A 411 -12.33 -22.90 -22.15
C THR A 411 -10.88 -22.88 -21.71
N PHE A 412 -9.99 -22.44 -22.58
CA PHE A 412 -8.56 -22.44 -22.31
C PHE A 412 -8.08 -21.03 -21.94
N LEU A 413 -7.22 -20.94 -20.94
CA LEU A 413 -6.61 -19.69 -20.50
C LEU A 413 -5.88 -18.97 -21.66
N LYS A 414 -5.21 -19.73 -22.56
CA LYS A 414 -4.50 -19.19 -23.73
C LYS A 414 -5.38 -18.43 -24.71
N ASP A 415 -6.66 -18.82 -24.85
CA ASP A 415 -7.58 -18.23 -25.83
C ASP A 415 -8.01 -16.82 -25.39
N ASN A 416 -8.21 -16.61 -24.08
CA ASN A 416 -8.52 -15.31 -23.52
C ASN A 416 -8.23 -15.26 -22.03
N VAL A 417 -7.03 -14.82 -21.65
CA VAL A 417 -6.57 -14.74 -20.26
C VAL A 417 -7.44 -13.83 -19.37
N ARG A 418 -8.17 -12.89 -19.99
CA ARG A 418 -9.05 -11.97 -19.29
C ARG A 418 -10.39 -12.61 -18.91
N LEU A 419 -10.98 -13.38 -19.84
CA LEU A 419 -12.30 -14.00 -19.65
C LEU A 419 -12.20 -15.37 -18.98
N PHE A 420 -11.22 -16.18 -19.36
CA PHE A 420 -11.07 -17.56 -18.93
C PHE A 420 -10.03 -17.70 -17.83
N THR A 421 -10.38 -17.18 -16.63
CA THR A 421 -9.49 -17.25 -15.45
C THR A 421 -9.51 -18.65 -14.82
N LYS A 422 -8.45 -19.01 -14.10
CA LYS A 422 -8.32 -20.29 -13.39
C LYS A 422 -9.50 -20.53 -12.44
N THR A 423 -9.88 -19.53 -11.66
CA THR A 423 -11.10 -19.56 -10.87
C THR A 423 -12.17 -18.74 -11.59
N PRO A 424 -13.27 -19.34 -12.08
CA PRO A 424 -14.32 -18.62 -12.80
C PRO A 424 -15.08 -17.64 -11.90
N ARG A 425 -15.37 -16.43 -12.42
CA ARG A 425 -16.09 -15.40 -11.68
C ARG A 425 -17.50 -15.80 -11.24
N SER A 426 -18.13 -16.71 -11.97
CA SER A 426 -19.45 -17.28 -11.63
C SER A 426 -19.42 -18.25 -10.45
N SER A 427 -18.23 -18.74 -10.06
CA SER A 427 -18.08 -19.71 -8.97
C SER A 427 -18.26 -19.08 -7.59
N GLY A 428 -18.80 -19.86 -6.65
CA GLY A 428 -18.87 -19.46 -5.24
C GLY A 428 -17.49 -19.18 -4.62
N LYS A 429 -16.48 -19.97 -5.02
CA LYS A 429 -15.09 -19.77 -4.59
C LYS A 429 -14.57 -18.39 -4.97
N TRP A 430 -14.80 -17.94 -6.21
CA TRP A 430 -14.36 -16.62 -6.66
C TRP A 430 -15.03 -15.51 -5.83
N LYS A 431 -16.34 -15.60 -5.65
CA LYS A 431 -17.12 -14.60 -4.87
C LYS A 431 -16.61 -14.48 -3.43
N LEU A 432 -16.31 -15.63 -2.79
CA LEU A 432 -15.80 -15.67 -1.43
C LEU A 432 -14.44 -14.98 -1.31
N ILE A 433 -13.52 -15.29 -2.23
CA ILE A 433 -12.18 -14.67 -2.26
C ILE A 433 -12.30 -13.19 -2.59
N TYR A 434 -13.02 -12.83 -3.65
CA TYR A 434 -13.13 -11.46 -4.14
C TYR A 434 -13.76 -10.51 -3.12
N LYS A 435 -14.65 -10.99 -2.25
CA LYS A 435 -15.21 -10.20 -1.15
C LYS A 435 -14.14 -9.55 -0.27
N ARG A 436 -12.94 -10.16 -0.20
CA ARG A 436 -11.80 -9.63 0.57
C ARG A 436 -11.09 -8.46 -0.10
N ARG A 437 -11.42 -8.10 -1.36
CA ARG A 437 -10.83 -6.95 -2.07
C ARG A 437 -10.96 -5.64 -1.29
N THR A 438 -12.05 -5.46 -0.56
CA THR A 438 -12.28 -4.25 0.23
C THR A 438 -11.31 -4.05 1.40
N SER A 439 -10.40 -5.00 1.66
CA SER A 439 -9.35 -4.85 2.69
C SER A 439 -8.47 -3.63 2.44
N VAL A 440 -8.04 -3.41 1.19
CA VAL A 440 -7.21 -2.24 0.85
C VAL A 440 -7.97 -0.92 0.97
N GLU A 441 -9.28 -0.90 0.66
CA GLU A 441 -10.12 0.29 0.84
C GLU A 441 -10.25 0.67 2.32
N ARG A 442 -10.41 -0.34 3.19
CA ARG A 442 -10.46 -0.12 4.66
C ARG A 442 -9.10 0.33 5.19
N SER A 443 -7.99 -0.22 4.70
CA SER A 443 -6.65 0.26 5.03
C SER A 443 -6.45 1.71 4.61
N ASN A 444 -6.76 2.06 3.36
CA ASN A 444 -6.70 3.43 2.84
C ASN A 444 -7.58 4.42 3.63
N LYS A 445 -8.78 3.97 4.04
CA LYS A 445 -9.68 4.77 4.88
C LYS A 445 -9.05 5.09 6.23
N ARG A 446 -8.45 4.08 6.89
CA ARG A 446 -7.75 4.27 8.17
C ARG A 446 -6.61 5.28 8.03
N GLU A 447 -5.79 5.16 6.98
CA GLU A 447 -4.70 6.10 6.74
C GLU A 447 -5.19 7.55 6.61
N LYS A 448 -6.27 7.76 5.85
CA LYS A 448 -6.78 9.10 5.57
C LYS A 448 -7.60 9.70 6.71
N ILE A 449 -8.43 8.90 7.36
CA ILE A 449 -9.40 9.35 8.36
C ILE A 449 -8.79 9.24 9.76
N ASP A 450 -8.35 8.03 10.17
CA ASP A 450 -7.92 7.81 11.54
C ASP A 450 -6.55 8.46 11.81
N TYR A 451 -5.63 8.38 10.82
CA TYR A 451 -4.28 8.93 10.92
C TYR A 451 -4.09 10.27 10.19
N HIS A 452 -5.14 10.83 9.62
CA HIS A 452 -5.10 12.12 8.93
C HIS A 452 -3.90 12.27 7.98
N LEU A 453 -3.69 11.30 7.09
CA LEU A 453 -2.53 11.24 6.20
C LEU A 453 -2.30 12.58 5.49
N GLU A 454 -3.34 13.20 4.93
CA GLU A 454 -3.23 14.44 4.14
C GLU A 454 -2.88 15.69 4.98
N ALA A 455 -3.01 15.63 6.33
CA ALA A 455 -2.63 16.73 7.21
C ALA A 455 -1.11 16.94 7.33
N GLY A 456 -0.29 16.08 6.76
CA GLY A 456 1.16 16.07 6.89
C GLY A 456 1.90 17.32 6.41
N ARG A 457 1.32 18.17 5.59
CA ARG A 457 1.91 19.42 5.06
C ARG A 457 3.35 19.32 4.57
N HIS A 458 3.79 18.15 4.16
CA HIS A 458 5.16 17.89 3.73
C HIS A 458 5.49 18.50 2.37
N ARG A 459 6.75 18.95 2.21
CA ARG A 459 7.25 19.62 1.00
C ARG A 459 8.16 18.75 0.15
N SER A 460 8.40 17.51 0.55
CA SER A 460 9.25 16.58 -0.20
C SER A 460 8.63 15.21 -0.29
N THR A 461 8.88 14.51 -1.38
CA THR A 461 8.46 13.11 -1.61
C THR A 461 8.98 12.19 -0.50
N LYS A 462 10.22 12.44 -0.03
CA LYS A 462 10.83 11.74 1.10
C LYS A 462 9.96 11.78 2.35
N MET A 463 9.54 12.98 2.76
CA MET A 463 8.73 13.15 3.97
C MET A 463 7.34 12.53 3.84
N TRP A 464 6.77 12.51 2.63
CA TRP A 464 5.53 11.78 2.39
C TRP A 464 5.71 10.27 2.55
N TYR A 465 6.78 9.68 2.01
CA TYR A 465 7.06 8.25 2.23
C TYR A 465 7.28 7.92 3.71
N ILE A 466 8.06 8.73 4.44
CA ILE A 466 8.28 8.53 5.89
C ILE A 466 6.93 8.55 6.63
N ARG A 467 6.06 9.54 6.36
CA ARG A 467 4.75 9.62 6.99
C ARG A 467 3.88 8.41 6.66
N ILE A 468 3.81 7.99 5.39
CA ILE A 468 3.03 6.84 4.95
C ILE A 468 3.51 5.57 5.65
N TYR A 469 4.80 5.28 5.62
CA TYR A 469 5.34 4.09 6.30
C TYR A 469 5.10 4.11 7.80
N CYS A 470 5.27 5.25 8.46
CA CYS A 470 5.00 5.35 9.89
C CYS A 470 3.50 5.21 10.22
N ILE A 471 2.60 5.67 9.36
CA ILE A 471 1.15 5.39 9.51
C ILE A 471 0.87 3.90 9.31
N MET A 472 1.51 3.25 8.32
CA MET A 472 1.41 1.80 8.16
C MET A 472 1.92 1.06 9.41
N MET A 473 3.05 1.49 9.99
CA MET A 473 3.55 0.96 11.25
C MET A 473 2.53 1.11 12.39
N CYS A 474 1.88 2.26 12.50
CA CYS A 474 0.80 2.47 13.48
C CYS A 474 -0.38 1.50 13.28
N GLN A 475 -0.75 1.18 12.04
CA GLN A 475 -1.80 0.18 11.78
C GLN A 475 -1.39 -1.22 12.24
N HIS A 476 -0.11 -1.59 12.10
CA HIS A 476 0.42 -2.85 12.64
C HIS A 476 0.43 -2.85 14.17
N ILE A 477 0.86 -1.76 14.79
CA ILE A 477 0.84 -1.59 16.26
C ILE A 477 -0.59 -1.72 16.80
N ASP A 478 -1.57 -1.13 16.13
CA ASP A 478 -2.99 -1.27 16.49
C ASP A 478 -3.44 -2.74 16.49
N ALA A 479 -3.02 -3.49 15.48
CA ALA A 479 -3.35 -4.92 15.38
C ALA A 479 -2.67 -5.72 16.52
N TRP A 480 -1.40 -5.45 16.81
CA TRP A 480 -0.69 -6.10 17.92
C TRP A 480 -1.32 -5.80 19.28
N TYR A 481 -1.71 -4.55 19.50
CA TYR A 481 -2.47 -4.15 20.68
C TYR A 481 -3.80 -4.90 20.78
N CYS A 482 -4.55 -4.98 19.69
CA CYS A 482 -5.85 -5.67 19.67
C CYS A 482 -5.73 -7.16 20.03
N GLU A 483 -4.65 -7.83 19.63
CA GLU A 483 -4.40 -9.22 20.01
C GLU A 483 -3.99 -9.36 21.50
N LYS A 484 -3.18 -8.45 22.01
CA LYS A 484 -2.61 -8.54 23.36
C LYS A 484 -3.44 -7.86 24.45
N LYS A 485 -4.38 -6.94 24.13
CA LYS A 485 -5.09 -6.10 25.11
C LYS A 485 -5.82 -6.87 26.22
N LYS A 486 -6.27 -8.10 25.96
CA LYS A 486 -7.00 -8.92 26.96
C LYS A 486 -6.07 -9.54 28.02
N THR A 487 -4.80 -9.72 27.69
CA THR A 487 -3.80 -10.35 28.57
C THR A 487 -2.92 -9.32 29.29
N LEU A 488 -2.90 -8.07 28.80
CA LEU A 488 -2.08 -7.00 29.35
C LEU A 488 -2.80 -6.34 30.54
N LYS A 489 -2.22 -6.53 31.73
CA LYS A 489 -2.66 -5.90 32.99
C LYS A 489 -1.65 -4.80 33.39
N LEU A 490 -1.50 -3.79 32.53
CA LEU A 490 -0.46 -2.77 32.69
C LEU A 490 -0.60 -1.91 33.95
N SER A 491 -1.82 -1.58 34.37
CA SER A 491 -2.04 -0.82 35.60
C SER A 491 -1.54 -1.56 36.83
N GLU A 492 -1.78 -2.87 36.92
CA GLU A 492 -1.26 -3.71 37.98
C GLU A 492 0.27 -3.79 37.91
N LEU A 493 0.83 -3.98 36.70
CA LEU A 493 2.28 -4.12 36.50
C LEU A 493 3.04 -2.82 36.82
N ILE A 494 2.50 -1.67 36.50
CA ILE A 494 3.16 -0.38 36.69
C ILE A 494 3.03 0.10 38.15
N PHE A 495 1.89 -0.10 38.80
CA PHE A 495 1.61 0.45 40.12
C PHE A 495 1.53 -0.59 41.27
N SER A 496 1.68 -1.91 40.98
CA SER A 496 1.65 -2.93 42.01
C SER A 496 2.91 -3.03 42.88
N LYS A 497 3.97 -2.29 42.61
CA LYS A 497 5.20 -2.26 43.36
C LYS A 497 5.31 -1.12 44.41
N THR A 498 4.21 -0.50 44.76
CA THR A 498 4.16 0.55 45.78
C THR A 498 3.33 0.09 47.02
N ALA A 499 3.62 -1.12 47.52
CA ALA A 499 3.17 -1.55 48.84
C ALA A 499 4.41 -1.98 49.64
#